data_02df4eeb6527df4ef89f955184f1767d
#
_entry.id   02df4eeb6527df4ef89f955184f1767d
#
_cell.length_a   1.000
_cell.length_b   1.000
_cell.length_c   1.000
_cell.angle_alpha   90.00
_cell.angle_beta   90.00
_cell.angle_gamma   90.00
#
_symmetry.space_group_name_H-M   'P 1'
#
loop_
_entity.id
_entity.type
_entity.pdbx_description
1 polymer ?
#
loop_
_entity_poly.entity_id
_entity_poly.type
_entity_poly.pdbx_seq_one_letter_code
_entity_poly.pdbx_strand_id
1 'polypeptide(L)'
;MPRDGRAAVRQKECAKVVITGVDASGLAFEERTEACDISEEGLSFYLSRPLWVSSHLTAEMVSSSIFASSHVTRAMVVRIQTDPSGKQFVAARFNE
;
A
#
# COMPACT_ATOMS: atom_id res chain seq x y z
N MET A 1 -13.20 28.09 6.11
CA MET A 1 -12.80 27.62 6.07
C MET A 1 -11.86 27.25 6.14
N PRO A 2 -11.46 27.10 6.31
CA PRO A 2 -10.42 26.76 6.14
C PRO A 2 -9.96 25.83 5.83
N ARG A 3 -9.73 25.81 5.41
CA ARG A 3 -9.32 24.96 5.04
C ARG A 3 -8.10 24.76 5.15
N ASP A 4 -7.78 24.24 5.30
CA ASP A 4 -6.58 23.68 5.53
C ASP A 4 -6.13 22.98 4.29
N GLY A 5 -5.04 23.37 3.73
CA GLY A 5 -4.60 22.83 2.46
C GLY A 5 -4.31 21.36 2.50
N ARG A 6 -3.98 20.85 3.66
CA ARG A 6 -3.65 19.46 3.76
C ARG A 6 -4.83 18.58 3.51
N ALA A 7 -6.01 19.03 3.91
CA ALA A 7 -7.19 18.22 3.75
C ALA A 7 -7.51 17.99 2.30
N ALA A 8 -7.13 18.91 1.45
CA ALA A 8 -7.42 18.76 0.03
C ALA A 8 -6.57 17.69 -0.62
N VAL A 9 -5.40 17.43 -0.04
CA VAL A 9 -4.50 16.46 -0.65
C VAL A 9 -4.81 15.06 -0.21
N ARG A 10 -5.28 14.93 0.99
CA ARG A 10 -5.41 13.61 1.58
C ARG A 10 -6.77 13.04 1.31
N GLN A 11 -6.78 11.91 0.65
CA GLN A 11 -8.02 11.21 0.37
C GLN A 11 -8.19 10.11 1.39
N LYS A 12 -9.40 10.02 1.91
CA LYS A 12 -9.70 8.95 2.84
C LYS A 12 -10.28 7.74 2.17
N GLU A 13 -10.43 7.79 0.89
CA GLU A 13 -10.98 6.67 0.17
C GLU A 13 -9.98 5.54 0.13
N CYS A 14 -10.48 4.34 0.28
CA CYS A 14 -9.66 3.16 0.11
C CYS A 14 -9.70 2.74 -1.34
N ALA A 15 -8.57 2.36 -1.84
CA ALA A 15 -8.45 1.90 -3.21
C ALA A 15 -7.96 0.48 -3.20
N LYS A 16 -8.46 -0.32 -4.10
CA LYS A 16 -8.03 -1.70 -4.19
C LYS A 16 -6.67 -1.77 -4.85
N VAL A 17 -5.80 -2.56 -4.24
CA VAL A 17 -4.44 -2.72 -4.74
C VAL A 17 -4.07 -4.19 -4.68
N VAL A 18 -3.17 -4.58 -5.55
CA VAL A 18 -2.56 -5.90 -5.51
C VAL A 18 -1.11 -5.71 -5.11
N ILE A 19 -0.73 -6.34 -4.03
CA ILE A 19 0.63 -6.23 -3.51
C ILE A 19 1.37 -7.51 -3.82
N THR A 20 2.51 -7.38 -4.47
CA THR A 20 3.36 -8.54 -4.78
C THR A 20 4.73 -8.33 -4.18
N GLY A 21 5.33 -9.40 -3.76
CA GLY A 21 6.67 -9.34 -3.19
C GLY A 21 7.07 -10.67 -2.63
N VAL A 22 8.05 -10.61 -1.74
CA VAL A 22 8.54 -11.79 -1.03
C VAL A 22 8.36 -11.50 0.44
N ASP A 23 7.73 -12.42 1.16
CA ASP A 23 7.44 -12.18 2.57
C ASP A 23 8.65 -12.52 3.43
N ALA A 24 8.49 -12.36 4.75
CA ALA A 24 9.60 -12.57 5.67
C ALA A 24 10.07 -14.01 5.72
N SER A 25 9.24 -14.93 5.23
CA SER A 25 9.64 -16.34 5.15
C SER A 25 10.37 -16.66 3.87
N GLY A 26 10.51 -15.70 2.98
CA GLY A 26 11.17 -15.94 1.70
C GLY A 26 10.26 -16.45 0.62
N LEU A 27 8.96 -16.41 0.82
CA LEU A 27 7.99 -16.90 -0.15
C LEU A 27 7.42 -15.75 -0.95
N ALA A 28 7.38 -15.93 -2.26
CA ALA A 28 6.75 -14.97 -3.13
C ALA A 28 5.25 -14.98 -2.89
N PHE A 29 4.63 -13.82 -2.93
CA PHE A 29 3.21 -13.72 -2.69
C PHE A 29 2.58 -12.66 -3.55
N GLU A 30 1.29 -12.77 -3.67
CA GLU A 30 0.45 -11.77 -4.31
C GLU A 30 -0.82 -11.69 -3.48
N GLU A 31 -1.13 -10.53 -2.98
CA GLU A 31 -2.28 -10.39 -2.10
C GLU A 31 -3.06 -9.15 -2.48
N ARG A 32 -4.36 -9.29 -2.54
CA ARG A 32 -5.26 -8.17 -2.80
C ARG A 32 -5.66 -7.56 -1.49
N THR A 33 -5.59 -6.25 -1.42
CA THR A 33 -5.96 -5.54 -0.22
C THR A 33 -6.45 -4.16 -0.60
N GLU A 34 -6.68 -3.33 0.40
CA GLU A 34 -7.10 -1.97 0.16
C GLU A 34 -6.07 -1.04 0.76
N ALA A 35 -5.67 -0.06 -0.04
CA ALA A 35 -4.80 0.97 0.45
C ALA A 35 -5.66 2.01 1.14
N CYS A 36 -5.33 2.30 2.38
CA CYS A 36 -6.13 3.19 3.19
C CYS A 36 -5.64 4.61 3.17
N ASP A 37 -4.45 4.84 2.66
CA ASP A 37 -3.86 6.15 2.69
C ASP A 37 -2.89 6.20 1.53
N ILE A 38 -3.21 6.97 0.52
CA ILE A 38 -2.42 7.05 -0.68
C ILE A 38 -2.02 8.48 -0.90
N SER A 39 -0.74 8.71 -1.14
CA SER A 39 -0.22 10.00 -1.48
C SER A 39 0.78 9.84 -2.61
N GLU A 40 1.41 10.93 -2.99
CA GLU A 40 2.44 10.88 -3.99
C GLU A 40 3.68 10.14 -3.51
N GLU A 41 3.84 10.02 -2.22
CA GLU A 41 5.04 9.43 -1.65
C GLU A 41 4.89 7.97 -1.33
N GLY A 42 3.69 7.49 -1.13
CA GLY A 42 3.52 6.11 -0.76
C GLY A 42 2.09 5.78 -0.41
N LEU A 43 1.94 4.63 0.22
CA LEU A 43 0.61 4.16 0.58
C LEU A 43 0.70 3.29 1.83
N SER A 44 -0.45 3.09 2.46
CA SER A 44 -0.57 2.21 3.61
C SER A 44 -1.66 1.18 3.34
N PHE A 45 -1.46 -0.03 3.82
CA PHE A 45 -2.39 -1.10 3.59
C PHE A 45 -2.20 -2.18 4.63
N TYR A 46 -3.19 -3.06 4.75
CA TYR A 46 -3.09 -4.23 5.61
C TYR A 46 -2.66 -5.43 4.80
N LEU A 47 -1.81 -6.24 5.38
CA LEU A 47 -1.43 -7.52 4.80
C LEU A 47 -1.54 -8.60 5.85
N SER A 48 -1.80 -9.82 5.38
CA SER A 48 -1.87 -10.96 6.26
C SER A 48 -0.54 -11.70 6.36
N ARG A 49 0.47 -11.24 5.63
CA ARG A 49 1.76 -11.92 5.58
C ARG A 49 2.80 -11.11 6.31
N PRO A 50 3.75 -11.78 6.96
CA PRO A 50 4.83 -11.05 7.64
C PRO A 50 5.79 -10.48 6.63
N LEU A 51 6.23 -9.25 6.90
CA LEU A 51 7.18 -8.56 6.07
C LEU A 51 8.30 -8.01 6.93
N TRP A 52 9.39 -7.62 6.28
CA TRP A 52 10.46 -6.89 6.93
C TRP A 52 10.40 -5.44 6.49
N VAL A 53 10.75 -4.55 7.38
CA VAL A 53 11.05 -3.18 7.00
C VAL A 53 12.19 -3.22 5.99
N SER A 54 12.09 -2.38 4.98
CA SER A 54 13.01 -2.32 3.84
C SER A 54 12.76 -3.37 2.78
N SER A 55 11.74 -4.20 2.95
CA SER A 55 11.34 -5.11 1.87
C SER A 55 10.85 -4.32 0.67
N HIS A 56 11.11 -4.85 -0.50
CA HIS A 56 10.64 -4.24 -1.74
C HIS A 56 9.38 -4.93 -2.19
N LEU A 57 8.42 -4.13 -2.62
CA LEU A 57 7.12 -4.63 -3.06
C LEU A 57 6.76 -3.95 -4.36
N THR A 58 5.81 -4.55 -5.07
CA THR A 58 5.12 -3.82 -6.13
C THR A 58 3.67 -3.68 -5.72
N ALA A 59 3.13 -2.51 -6.01
CA ALA A 59 1.73 -2.21 -5.75
C ALA A 59 1.07 -1.88 -7.07
N GLU A 60 0.02 -2.61 -7.38
CA GLU A 60 -0.73 -2.39 -8.60
C GLU A 60 -2.09 -1.84 -8.20
N MET A 61 -2.38 -0.62 -8.64
CA MET A 61 -3.68 -0.02 -8.36
C MET A 61 -4.68 -0.59 -9.33
N VAL A 62 -5.76 -1.11 -8.78
CA VAL A 62 -6.80 -1.70 -9.60
C VAL A 62 -7.86 -0.63 -9.84
N SER A 63 -8.06 -0.30 -11.09
CA SER A 63 -9.05 0.70 -11.45
C SER A 63 -10.35 0.00 -11.82
N SER A 64 -11.46 0.59 -11.40
CA SER A 64 -12.76 0.07 -11.78
C SER A 64 -13.20 0.58 -13.14
N SER A 65 -12.47 1.49 -13.72
CA SER A 65 -12.80 2.03 -15.03
C SER A 65 -12.24 1.14 -16.11
N ILE A 66 -13.06 0.83 -17.11
CA ILE A 66 -12.58 0.01 -18.22
C ILE A 66 -11.61 0.76 -19.09
N PHE A 67 -11.56 2.07 -18.98
CA PHE A 67 -10.66 2.87 -19.79
C PHE A 67 -9.36 3.19 -19.09
N ALA A 68 -9.24 2.91 -17.82
CA ALA A 68 -8.04 3.24 -17.07
C ALA A 68 -7.12 2.03 -17.09
N SER A 69 -5.84 2.29 -17.28
CA SER A 69 -4.87 1.22 -17.16
C SER A 69 -4.40 1.14 -15.73
N SER A 70 -4.02 -0.04 -15.32
CA SER A 70 -3.48 -0.19 -14.00
C SER A 70 -2.04 0.31 -13.99
N HIS A 71 -1.65 0.80 -12.84
CA HIS A 71 -0.29 1.25 -12.62
C HIS A 71 0.40 0.33 -11.66
N VAL A 72 1.58 -0.10 -12.02
CA VAL A 72 2.41 -0.90 -11.14
C VAL A 72 3.55 -0.03 -10.68
N THR A 73 3.67 0.12 -9.37
CA THR A 73 4.67 0.99 -8.78
C THR A 73 5.48 0.20 -7.78
N ARG A 74 6.77 0.40 -7.77
CA ARG A 74 7.63 -0.21 -6.77
C ARG A 74 7.59 0.60 -5.50
N ALA A 75 7.67 -0.11 -4.39
CA ALA A 75 7.62 0.54 -3.10
C ALA A 75 8.52 -0.21 -2.14
N MET A 76 8.95 0.50 -1.10
CA MET A 76 9.76 -0.10 -0.06
C MET A 76 9.05 0.08 1.26
N VAL A 77 8.99 -0.98 2.04
CA VAL A 77 8.33 -0.95 3.34
C VAL A 77 9.16 -0.11 4.29
N VAL A 78 8.52 0.89 4.90
CA VAL A 78 9.21 1.77 5.84
C VAL A 78 8.73 1.61 7.26
N ARG A 79 7.54 1.03 7.45
CA ARG A 79 7.02 0.84 8.80
C ARG A 79 6.00 -0.28 8.79
N ILE A 80 6.01 -1.05 9.84
CA ILE A 80 5.06 -2.15 10.02
C ILE A 80 4.53 -2.08 11.45
N GLN A 81 3.21 -2.18 11.59
CA GLN A 81 2.57 -2.29 12.88
C GLN A 81 1.68 -3.52 12.84
N THR A 82 1.80 -4.36 13.84
CA THR A 82 0.98 -5.56 13.90
C THR A 82 -0.18 -5.28 14.85
N ASP A 83 -1.40 -5.49 14.36
CA ASP A 83 -2.55 -5.26 15.21
C ASP A 83 -2.82 -6.51 16.05
N PRO A 84 -3.77 -6.41 17.00
CA PRO A 84 -4.02 -7.56 17.89
C PRO A 84 -4.52 -8.80 17.17
N SER A 85 -5.09 -8.66 15.97
CA SER A 85 -5.56 -9.82 15.24
C SER A 85 -4.46 -10.51 14.46
N GLY A 86 -3.27 -9.94 14.44
CA GLY A 86 -2.15 -10.51 13.71
C GLY A 86 -1.96 -9.96 12.33
N LYS A 87 -2.84 -9.08 11.88
CA LYS A 87 -2.63 -8.43 10.60
C LYS A 87 -1.59 -7.36 10.74
N GLN A 88 -0.89 -7.13 9.67
CA GLN A 88 0.15 -6.11 9.64
C GLN A 88 -0.32 -4.91 8.87
N PHE A 89 -0.21 -3.76 9.48
CA PHE A 89 -0.47 -2.49 8.83
C PHE A 89 0.86 -1.97 8.32
N VAL A 90 0.97 -1.86 7.01
CA VAL A 90 2.24 -1.62 6.34
C VAL A 90 2.20 -0.24 5.70
N ALA A 91 3.25 0.52 5.94
CA ALA A 91 3.45 1.78 5.24
C ALA A 91 4.65 1.61 4.32
N ALA A 92 4.46 1.96 3.06
CA ALA A 92 5.49 1.79 2.05
C ALA A 92 5.66 3.07 1.26
N ARG A 93 6.89 3.36 0.91
CA ARG A 93 7.24 4.52 0.10
C ARG A 93 7.49 4.09 -1.32
N PHE A 94 6.97 4.89 -2.25
CA PHE A 94 7.22 4.60 -3.65
C PHE A 94 8.68 4.85 -3.99
N ASN A 95 9.21 3.95 -4.78
CA ASN A 95 10.55 4.11 -5.34
C ASN A 95 10.42 4.60 -6.76
N GLU A 96 11.35 5.41 -7.12
CA GLU A 96 11.34 5.87 -8.49
C GLU A 96 12.20 5.04 -9.35
#